data_0ebbee9b605251a44cb105c6c023bbfd
#
_entry.id   0ebbee9b605251a44cb105c6c023bbfd
#
_cell.length_a   1.000
_cell.length_b   1.000
_cell.length_c   1.000
_cell.angle_alpha   90.00
_cell.angle_beta   90.00
_cell.angle_gamma   90.00
#
_symmetry.space_group_name_H-M   'P 1'
#
loop_
_entity.id
_entity.type
_entity.pdbx_description
1 polymer ?
#
loop_
_entity_poly.entity_id
_entity_poly.type
_entity_poly.pdbx_seq_one_letter_code
_entity_poly.pdbx_strand_id
1 'polypeptide(L)'
;MAEIKSKLLEVDLTTKRSKVIDVTENVEKYLGGNGLGNELLWDLVPQGADPLGPDNILHIGVGPITGLIGCKTSCSFISPLTGWAGEATVSGYIGDEIVRAGYNAGILIRGKARRPAYLFVYDDKVEVRDASDLWGQYLVKTENTLRERLYQETGQEFATLCIGPAGENLVRYANAVTENMHSASKNGIGAVFGSKNLKAVAVKGTKTPPYADHNKVWQLKKIYAMHPATMVQKLSGWGRYGASDGMRALLNYGGDAIKNAHSSWDPIADKSDHIAHELSYRVWTDGCPGCATPCFQPFFKNTPYGAFSGELRHGNTSGLCGNAMMGYDEVEEINSLLEELGVDAEDMQGHIAWAMDLYEHGIITKADLGGIDLKWGDRDATMELMKKIVYKEGRAPAALAEGYWHAIKVFGPESRWYAWCSSANASIPRYDPRNKMYGMALQYGTTHGGGSGLFDAATMCLFAAFPYYAIWGPPPEVARIFLKAACGWELTAQQLGDIVQRNAYLCRCVSLREGFHPDKHSFLPQRAFDEPITDKYGRTWVWTREDWEKAKKRHFVETLKLSGRGLPPRGELKRLGLEFVIPVLEPMDALS
;
A
#
# COMPACT_ATOMS: atom_id res chain seq x y z
N MET A 1 -3.86 35.18 13.24
CA MET A 1 -2.89 34.34 12.52
C MET A 1 -3.32 34.35 11.06
N ALA A 2 -2.41 34.35 10.09
CA ALA A 2 -2.82 34.23 8.69
C ALA A 2 -3.42 32.82 8.47
N GLU A 3 -4.50 32.76 7.71
CA GLU A 3 -5.15 31.51 7.32
C GLU A 3 -4.17 30.65 6.50
N ILE A 4 -3.98 29.40 6.91
CA ILE A 4 -3.10 28.46 6.19
C ILE A 4 -3.87 27.91 5.00
N LYS A 5 -3.47 28.29 3.80
CA LYS A 5 -4.06 27.79 2.57
C LYS A 5 -3.52 26.40 2.21
N SER A 6 -4.41 25.50 1.87
CA SER A 6 -4.08 24.16 1.37
C SER A 6 -4.02 24.18 -0.16
N LYS A 7 -2.84 23.89 -0.70
CA LYS A 7 -2.54 23.98 -2.14
C LYS A 7 -2.34 22.61 -2.75
N LEU A 8 -3.13 22.32 -3.78
CA LEU A 8 -3.01 21.12 -4.62
C LEU A 8 -2.36 21.51 -5.94
N LEU A 9 -1.30 20.81 -6.34
CA LEU A 9 -0.70 20.94 -7.66
C LEU A 9 -1.42 20.01 -8.63
N GLU A 10 -2.18 20.55 -9.60
CA GLU A 10 -2.73 19.75 -10.70
C GLU A 10 -1.78 19.79 -11.90
N VAL A 11 -1.49 18.62 -12.47
CA VAL A 11 -0.65 18.44 -13.67
C VAL A 11 -1.39 17.60 -14.68
N ASP A 12 -1.55 18.12 -15.89
CA ASP A 12 -2.07 17.39 -17.05
C ASP A 12 -0.90 16.94 -17.95
N LEU A 13 -0.67 15.63 -17.97
CA LEU A 13 0.41 15.02 -18.76
C LEU A 13 0.19 15.14 -20.26
N THR A 14 -1.05 15.24 -20.72
CA THR A 14 -1.40 15.33 -22.15
C THR A 14 -1.01 16.69 -22.72
N THR A 15 -1.32 17.75 -21.96
CA THR A 15 -1.03 19.14 -22.36
C THR A 15 0.27 19.66 -21.80
N LYS A 16 0.89 18.96 -20.84
CA LYS A 16 2.07 19.35 -20.07
C LYS A 16 1.87 20.65 -19.26
N ARG A 17 0.63 20.98 -18.94
CA ARG A 17 0.30 22.18 -18.17
C ARG A 17 0.12 21.82 -16.70
N SER A 18 0.45 22.78 -15.85
CA SER A 18 0.21 22.69 -14.40
C SER A 18 -0.51 23.95 -13.89
N LYS A 19 -1.26 23.78 -12.81
CA LYS A 19 -1.87 24.89 -12.06
C LYS A 19 -1.93 24.52 -10.57
N VAL A 20 -1.99 25.54 -9.73
CA VAL A 20 -2.20 25.38 -8.28
C VAL A 20 -3.66 25.69 -7.96
N ILE A 21 -4.29 24.81 -7.20
CA ILE A 21 -5.68 24.92 -6.77
C ILE A 21 -5.68 25.13 -5.26
N ASP A 22 -6.47 26.09 -4.77
CA ASP A 22 -6.78 26.26 -3.35
C ASP A 22 -7.86 25.24 -3.00
N VAL A 23 -7.54 24.31 -2.10
CA VAL A 23 -8.44 23.24 -1.63
C VAL A 23 -8.58 23.27 -0.11
N THR A 24 -8.49 24.45 0.49
CA THR A 24 -8.52 24.63 1.95
C THR A 24 -9.78 24.03 2.57
N GLU A 25 -10.96 24.37 2.03
CA GLU A 25 -12.24 23.84 2.52
C GLU A 25 -12.34 22.32 2.42
N ASN A 26 -11.78 21.73 1.33
CA ASN A 26 -11.74 20.29 1.13
C ASN A 26 -10.83 19.60 2.16
N VAL A 27 -9.65 20.20 2.45
CA VAL A 27 -8.73 19.65 3.46
C VAL A 27 -9.32 19.78 4.88
N GLU A 28 -10.03 20.85 5.20
CA GLU A 28 -10.78 20.97 6.46
C GLU A 28 -11.87 19.91 6.59
N LYS A 29 -12.55 19.59 5.48
CA LYS A 29 -13.62 18.59 5.44
C LYS A 29 -13.11 17.15 5.48
N TYR A 30 -11.95 16.86 4.87
CA TYR A 30 -11.45 15.49 4.63
C TYR A 30 -10.05 15.21 5.21
N LEU A 31 -9.36 16.13 5.85
CA LEU A 31 -7.99 16.13 6.38
C LEU A 31 -6.89 16.18 5.31
N GLY A 32 -7.05 15.60 4.17
CA GLY A 32 -6.02 15.43 3.14
C GLY A 32 -5.79 13.96 2.81
N GLY A 33 -4.58 13.60 2.36
CA GLY A 33 -4.24 12.21 2.02
C GLY A 33 -5.32 11.55 1.16
N ASN A 34 -5.72 10.32 1.54
CA ASN A 34 -6.78 9.61 0.83
C ASN A 34 -8.18 10.21 1.05
N GLY A 35 -8.40 10.97 2.11
CA GLY A 35 -9.69 11.63 2.33
C GLY A 35 -10.00 12.60 1.19
N LEU A 36 -9.08 13.53 0.90
CA LEU A 36 -9.15 14.39 -0.29
C LEU A 36 -9.11 13.57 -1.58
N GLY A 37 -8.29 12.53 -1.63
CA GLY A 37 -8.17 11.66 -2.80
C GLY A 37 -9.49 10.99 -3.19
N ASN A 38 -10.30 10.54 -2.23
CA ASN A 38 -11.61 9.94 -2.49
C ASN A 38 -12.63 10.96 -3.03
N GLU A 39 -12.57 12.22 -2.57
CA GLU A 39 -13.38 13.29 -3.13
C GLU A 39 -12.98 13.56 -4.59
N LEU A 40 -11.68 13.67 -4.87
CA LEU A 40 -11.17 13.85 -6.23
C LEU A 40 -11.56 12.68 -7.16
N LEU A 41 -11.57 11.44 -6.65
CA LEU A 41 -12.05 10.27 -7.41
C LEU A 41 -13.54 10.38 -7.72
N TRP A 42 -14.34 10.81 -6.75
CA TRP A 42 -15.77 10.97 -6.96
C TRP A 42 -16.09 12.04 -8.01
N ASP A 43 -15.42 13.18 -7.92
CA ASP A 43 -15.72 14.36 -8.73
C ASP A 43 -15.12 14.30 -10.13
N LEU A 44 -13.94 13.70 -10.29
CA LEU A 44 -13.14 13.83 -11.52
C LEU A 44 -13.10 12.56 -12.37
N VAL A 45 -13.38 11.39 -11.80
CA VAL A 45 -13.35 10.13 -12.56
C VAL A 45 -14.76 9.78 -13.00
N PRO A 46 -15.03 9.68 -14.32
CA PRO A 46 -16.33 9.20 -14.81
C PRO A 46 -16.63 7.78 -14.32
N GLN A 47 -17.88 7.51 -14.00
CA GLN A 47 -18.32 6.16 -13.62
C GLN A 47 -17.98 5.15 -14.72
N GLY A 48 -17.37 4.01 -14.33
CA GLY A 48 -16.97 2.96 -15.25
C GLY A 48 -15.76 3.30 -16.13
N ALA A 49 -14.99 4.33 -15.77
CA ALA A 49 -13.74 4.65 -16.47
C ALA A 49 -12.76 3.47 -16.41
N ASP A 50 -12.06 3.23 -17.52
CA ASP A 50 -10.98 2.23 -17.53
C ASP A 50 -9.89 2.62 -16.51
N PRO A 51 -9.59 1.78 -15.51
CA PRO A 51 -8.53 2.05 -14.53
C PRO A 51 -7.15 2.31 -15.14
N LEU A 52 -6.88 1.81 -16.34
CA LEU A 52 -5.66 2.06 -17.11
C LEU A 52 -5.86 3.12 -18.21
N GLY A 53 -7.04 3.73 -18.27
CA GLY A 53 -7.37 4.80 -19.19
C GLY A 53 -6.84 6.18 -18.76
N PRO A 54 -6.88 7.17 -19.65
CA PRO A 54 -6.45 8.53 -19.37
C PRO A 54 -7.35 9.25 -18.36
N ASP A 55 -8.62 8.85 -18.23
CA ASP A 55 -9.61 9.45 -17.34
C ASP A 55 -9.43 9.07 -15.86
N ASN A 56 -8.73 7.97 -15.58
CA ASN A 56 -8.29 7.69 -14.22
C ASN A 56 -7.31 8.77 -13.76
N ILE A 57 -7.45 9.22 -12.53
CA ILE A 57 -6.52 10.17 -11.90
C ILE A 57 -5.49 9.44 -11.05
N LEU A 58 -4.41 10.14 -10.73
CA LEU A 58 -3.45 9.73 -9.72
C LEU A 58 -3.24 10.92 -8.77
N HIS A 59 -3.75 10.83 -7.55
CA HIS A 59 -3.49 11.81 -6.51
C HIS A 59 -2.37 11.28 -5.59
N ILE A 60 -1.25 11.99 -5.52
CA ILE A 60 -0.15 11.75 -4.58
C ILE A 60 -0.40 12.68 -3.40
N GLY A 61 -1.17 12.17 -2.43
CA GLY A 61 -1.77 12.96 -1.36
C GLY A 61 -0.89 13.12 -0.13
N VAL A 62 -0.79 14.34 0.35
CA VAL A 62 -0.23 14.69 1.65
C VAL A 62 -1.31 15.39 2.49
N GLY A 63 -1.04 15.60 3.76
CA GLY A 63 -1.99 16.21 4.67
C GLY A 63 -1.32 17.16 5.65
N PRO A 64 -2.10 17.81 6.52
CA PRO A 64 -1.64 18.90 7.38
C PRO A 64 -0.57 18.51 8.41
N ILE A 65 -0.39 17.23 8.68
CA ILE A 65 0.60 16.73 9.65
C ILE A 65 1.61 15.75 9.01
N THR A 66 1.73 15.75 7.68
CA THR A 66 2.78 15.01 6.95
C THR A 66 4.18 15.40 7.47
N GLY A 67 5.03 14.40 7.76
CA GLY A 67 6.38 14.63 8.27
C GLY A 67 6.45 15.03 9.75
N LEU A 68 5.35 15.05 10.49
CA LEU A 68 5.34 15.34 11.92
C LEU A 68 5.31 14.06 12.78
N ILE A 69 4.60 13.03 12.35
CA ILE A 69 4.48 11.73 13.03
C ILE A 69 4.91 10.63 12.04
N GLY A 70 6.21 10.61 11.74
CA GLY A 70 6.71 9.93 10.55
C GLY A 70 6.19 10.61 9.28
N CYS A 71 6.54 10.07 8.12
CA CYS A 71 6.09 10.60 6.84
C CYS A 71 5.37 9.53 6.04
N LYS A 72 4.10 9.75 5.76
CA LYS A 72 3.29 8.93 4.84
C LYS A 72 2.77 9.82 3.71
N THR A 73 2.70 9.24 2.54
CA THR A 73 2.05 9.81 1.36
C THR A 73 1.00 8.82 0.93
N SER A 74 -0.23 9.26 0.77
CA SER A 74 -1.36 8.39 0.44
C SER A 74 -1.81 8.65 -0.99
N CYS A 75 -1.56 7.70 -1.88
CA CYS A 75 -1.91 7.80 -3.29
C CYS A 75 -3.31 7.24 -3.53
N SER A 76 -4.17 7.98 -4.25
CA SER A 76 -5.55 7.57 -4.57
C SER A 76 -5.76 7.53 -6.08
N PHE A 77 -6.44 6.48 -6.55
CA PHE A 77 -6.72 6.20 -7.96
C PHE A 77 -7.83 5.14 -8.07
N ILE A 78 -8.39 4.89 -9.25
CA ILE A 78 -9.20 3.68 -9.48
C ILE A 78 -8.24 2.52 -9.72
N SER A 79 -8.38 1.47 -8.92
CA SER A 79 -7.48 0.31 -8.91
C SER A 79 -7.58 -0.51 -10.19
N PRO A 80 -6.49 -0.75 -10.92
CA PRO A 80 -6.49 -1.68 -12.05
C PRO A 80 -6.71 -3.15 -11.63
N LEU A 81 -6.52 -3.48 -10.36
CA LEU A 81 -6.70 -4.83 -9.82
C LEU A 81 -8.17 -5.18 -9.58
N THR A 82 -8.99 -4.19 -9.18
CA THR A 82 -10.40 -4.39 -8.81
C THR A 82 -11.39 -3.60 -9.66
N GLY A 83 -10.99 -2.48 -10.21
CA GLY A 83 -11.88 -1.49 -10.80
C GLY A 83 -12.51 -0.52 -9.79
N TRP A 84 -12.21 -0.65 -8.49
CA TRP A 84 -12.81 0.14 -7.40
C TRP A 84 -11.85 1.23 -6.90
N ALA A 85 -12.25 1.96 -5.87
CA ALA A 85 -11.35 2.90 -5.19
C ALA A 85 -10.08 2.16 -4.75
N GLY A 86 -8.92 2.66 -5.17
CA GLY A 86 -7.61 2.13 -4.83
C GLY A 86 -6.80 3.12 -4.02
N GLU A 87 -6.05 2.60 -3.07
CA GLU A 87 -5.10 3.37 -2.28
C GLU A 87 -3.78 2.63 -2.17
N ALA A 88 -2.69 3.37 -2.27
CA ALA A 88 -1.36 2.90 -1.94
C ALA A 88 -0.64 3.93 -1.08
N THR A 89 -0.15 3.54 0.08
CA THR A 89 0.62 4.44 0.95
C THR A 89 2.11 4.16 0.84
N VAL A 90 2.90 5.21 0.78
CA VAL A 90 4.36 5.13 0.78
C VAL A 90 4.95 5.97 1.90
N SER A 91 6.05 5.49 2.47
CA SER A 91 6.87 6.21 3.46
C SER A 91 8.00 6.97 2.76
N GLY A 92 9.00 7.43 3.50
CA GLY A 92 10.18 8.10 2.94
C GLY A 92 10.03 9.61 2.87
N TYR A 93 10.78 10.23 1.98
CA TYR A 93 10.91 11.69 1.94
C TYR A 93 9.95 12.37 0.96
N ILE A 94 9.34 11.64 0.03
CA ILE A 94 8.53 12.23 -1.05
C ILE A 94 7.41 13.13 -0.54
N GLY A 95 6.69 12.75 0.53
CA GLY A 95 5.63 13.56 1.11
C GLY A 95 6.14 14.85 1.76
N ASP A 96 7.27 14.82 2.46
CA ASP A 96 7.90 16.00 3.09
C ASP A 96 8.38 16.96 2.00
N GLU A 97 9.00 16.47 0.94
CA GLU A 97 9.46 17.30 -0.18
C GLU A 97 8.29 17.94 -0.94
N ILE A 98 7.16 17.26 -1.09
CA ILE A 98 5.92 17.84 -1.67
C ILE A 98 5.43 19.01 -0.81
N VAL A 99 5.36 18.83 0.51
CA VAL A 99 4.94 19.89 1.44
C VAL A 99 5.92 21.06 1.39
N ARG A 100 7.23 20.79 1.38
CA ARG A 100 8.29 21.82 1.27
C ARG A 100 8.32 22.53 -0.08
N ALA A 101 7.88 21.88 -1.15
CA ALA A 101 7.70 22.54 -2.44
C ALA A 101 6.51 23.54 -2.42
N GLY A 102 5.65 23.46 -1.39
CA GLY A 102 4.53 24.38 -1.19
C GLY A 102 3.17 23.78 -1.57
N TYR A 103 3.08 22.45 -1.78
CA TYR A 103 1.86 21.74 -2.18
C TYR A 103 1.35 20.84 -1.06
N ASN A 104 0.90 21.46 0.03
CA ASN A 104 0.51 20.82 1.28
C ASN A 104 -0.85 20.05 1.23
N ALA A 105 -1.44 19.92 0.04
CA ALA A 105 -2.55 19.00 -0.26
C ALA A 105 -2.17 17.91 -1.29
N GLY A 106 -0.92 17.94 -1.81
CA GLY A 106 -0.40 16.92 -2.71
C GLY A 106 -0.33 17.34 -4.18
N ILE A 107 -0.16 16.32 -5.03
CA ILE A 107 -0.06 16.45 -6.49
C ILE A 107 -1.16 15.60 -7.13
N LEU A 108 -1.99 16.21 -7.99
CA LEU A 108 -3.00 15.55 -8.81
C LEU A 108 -2.50 15.42 -10.25
N ILE A 109 -2.36 14.20 -10.74
CA ILE A 109 -1.89 13.91 -12.09
C ILE A 109 -3.06 13.38 -12.94
N ARG A 110 -3.27 14.01 -14.11
CA ARG A 110 -4.32 13.67 -15.06
C ARG A 110 -3.76 13.42 -16.46
N GLY A 111 -4.58 12.80 -17.30
CA GLY A 111 -4.24 12.55 -18.68
C GLY A 111 -3.15 11.49 -18.87
N LYS A 112 -2.52 11.50 -20.06
CA LYS A 112 -1.47 10.55 -20.46
C LYS A 112 -0.40 11.27 -21.28
N ALA A 113 0.86 11.06 -20.97
CA ALA A 113 1.97 11.57 -21.77
C ALA A 113 2.06 10.81 -23.12
N ARG A 114 2.48 11.50 -24.18
CA ARG A 114 2.64 10.87 -25.52
C ARG A 114 3.80 9.89 -25.59
N ARG A 115 4.83 10.10 -24.76
CA ARG A 115 6.05 9.29 -24.64
C ARG A 115 6.37 9.11 -23.18
N PRO A 116 7.25 8.16 -22.80
CA PRO A 116 7.74 8.05 -21.44
C PRO A 116 8.20 9.39 -20.89
N ALA A 117 7.69 9.74 -19.72
CA ALA A 117 7.96 11.04 -19.10
C ALA A 117 8.17 10.89 -17.60
N TYR A 118 8.80 11.89 -16.98
CA TYR A 118 8.77 12.07 -15.55
C TYR A 118 8.29 13.48 -15.20
N LEU A 119 7.65 13.59 -14.03
CA LEU A 119 7.24 14.88 -13.49
C LEU A 119 8.40 15.43 -12.63
N PHE A 120 8.88 16.61 -13.00
CA PHE A 120 9.88 17.37 -12.26
C PHE A 120 9.20 18.50 -11.50
N VAL A 121 9.42 18.56 -10.18
CA VAL A 121 8.91 19.61 -9.30
C VAL A 121 10.08 20.13 -8.44
N TYR A 122 10.43 21.39 -8.63
CA TYR A 122 11.38 22.09 -7.77
C TYR A 122 10.76 23.42 -7.34
N ASP A 123 10.21 23.45 -6.13
CA ASP A 123 9.37 24.54 -5.64
C ASP A 123 8.26 24.88 -6.67
N ASP A 124 8.29 26.10 -7.21
CA ASP A 124 7.30 26.58 -8.18
C ASP A 124 7.63 26.17 -9.63
N LYS A 125 8.80 25.57 -9.89
CA LYS A 125 9.18 25.06 -11.20
C LYS A 125 8.62 23.66 -11.40
N VAL A 126 7.63 23.52 -12.29
CA VAL A 126 6.94 22.27 -12.60
C VAL A 126 7.04 21.97 -14.08
N GLU A 127 7.59 20.80 -14.44
CA GLU A 127 7.84 20.41 -15.82
C GLU A 127 7.54 18.92 -16.05
N VAL A 128 6.96 18.58 -17.19
CA VAL A 128 6.84 17.18 -17.67
C VAL A 128 7.98 16.94 -18.66
N ARG A 129 8.96 16.16 -18.25
CA ARG A 129 10.23 15.92 -18.95
C ARG A 129 10.27 14.54 -19.59
N ASP A 130 11.10 14.36 -20.60
CA ASP A 130 11.31 13.07 -21.27
C ASP A 130 12.03 12.07 -20.36
N ALA A 131 11.56 10.82 -20.35
CA ALA A 131 12.12 9.69 -19.62
C ALA A 131 12.30 8.46 -20.53
N SER A 132 12.39 8.66 -21.86
CA SER A 132 12.48 7.56 -22.82
C SER A 132 13.75 6.70 -22.62
N ASP A 133 14.82 7.28 -22.11
CA ASP A 133 16.06 6.58 -21.78
C ASP A 133 16.00 5.78 -20.45
N LEU A 134 15.02 6.08 -19.61
CA LEU A 134 14.78 5.37 -18.33
C LEU A 134 13.76 4.24 -18.49
N TRP A 135 12.98 4.25 -19.59
CA TRP A 135 11.96 3.22 -19.83
C TRP A 135 12.60 1.88 -20.17
N GLY A 136 12.10 0.81 -19.56
CA GLY A 136 12.66 -0.54 -19.63
C GLY A 136 13.79 -0.80 -18.63
N GLN A 137 14.23 0.21 -17.87
CA GLN A 137 15.26 0.03 -16.86
C GLN A 137 14.66 -0.47 -15.55
N TYR A 138 15.42 -1.30 -14.83
CA TYR A 138 15.13 -1.72 -13.47
C TYR A 138 15.06 -0.53 -12.53
N LEU A 139 14.35 -0.70 -11.42
CA LEU A 139 13.93 0.40 -10.56
C LEU A 139 15.10 1.14 -9.91
N VAL A 140 16.03 0.42 -9.28
CA VAL A 140 17.19 1.02 -8.60
C VAL A 140 18.05 1.81 -9.59
N LYS A 141 18.28 1.27 -10.78
CA LYS A 141 19.01 1.98 -11.83
C LYS A 141 18.26 3.22 -12.30
N THR A 142 16.95 3.15 -12.45
CA THR A 142 16.09 4.28 -12.84
C THR A 142 16.22 5.41 -11.81
N GLU A 143 16.03 5.09 -10.54
CA GLU A 143 16.05 6.07 -9.47
C GLU A 143 17.43 6.71 -9.33
N ASN A 144 18.50 5.91 -9.28
CA ASN A 144 19.86 6.43 -9.14
C ASN A 144 20.26 7.32 -10.33
N THR A 145 19.94 6.90 -11.57
CA THR A 145 20.22 7.72 -12.77
C THR A 145 19.46 9.04 -12.74
N LEU A 146 18.18 9.01 -12.33
CA LEU A 146 17.36 10.22 -12.26
C LEU A 146 17.87 11.17 -11.17
N ARG A 147 18.16 10.66 -9.97
CA ARG A 147 18.67 11.47 -8.85
C ARG A 147 20.04 12.09 -9.17
N GLU A 148 20.95 11.31 -9.75
CA GLU A 148 22.26 11.83 -10.17
C GLU A 148 22.12 12.94 -11.22
N ARG A 149 21.31 12.73 -12.27
CA ARG A 149 21.02 13.74 -13.30
C ARG A 149 20.51 15.05 -12.69
N LEU A 150 19.54 14.94 -11.77
CA LEU A 150 18.94 16.11 -11.14
C LEU A 150 19.91 16.80 -10.18
N TYR A 151 20.75 16.05 -9.49
CA TYR A 151 21.81 16.62 -8.65
C TYR A 151 22.84 17.39 -9.49
N GLN A 152 23.28 16.85 -10.61
CA GLN A 152 24.20 17.52 -11.53
C GLN A 152 23.61 18.80 -12.12
N GLU A 153 22.28 18.80 -12.41
CA GLU A 153 21.58 19.99 -12.93
C GLU A 153 21.39 21.09 -11.89
N THR A 154 21.05 20.72 -10.66
CA THR A 154 20.51 21.65 -9.66
C THR A 154 21.36 21.83 -8.42
N GLY A 155 22.31 20.93 -8.16
CA GLY A 155 23.05 20.82 -6.90
C GLY A 155 22.19 20.37 -5.71
N GLN A 156 20.98 19.84 -5.96
CA GLN A 156 20.03 19.44 -4.92
C GLN A 156 19.68 17.96 -5.05
N GLU A 157 19.46 17.31 -3.91
CA GLU A 157 18.92 15.96 -3.86
C GLU A 157 17.39 15.98 -3.95
N PHE A 158 16.84 15.16 -4.83
CA PHE A 158 15.40 15.01 -5.05
C PHE A 158 14.89 13.72 -4.42
N ALA A 159 13.73 13.79 -3.78
CA ALA A 159 12.95 12.59 -3.53
C ALA A 159 12.25 12.17 -4.83
N THR A 160 12.20 10.88 -5.09
CA THR A 160 11.62 10.32 -6.31
C THR A 160 10.58 9.28 -5.98
N LEU A 161 9.61 9.07 -6.85
CA LEU A 161 8.66 7.96 -6.82
C LEU A 161 8.64 7.35 -8.22
N CYS A 162 9.24 6.17 -8.37
CA CYS A 162 9.54 5.56 -9.66
C CYS A 162 8.81 4.23 -9.85
N ILE A 163 8.58 3.83 -11.10
CA ILE A 163 8.10 2.49 -11.44
C ILE A 163 9.20 1.67 -12.11
N GLY A 164 9.17 0.35 -11.87
CA GLY A 164 9.97 -0.64 -12.57
C GLY A 164 9.27 -1.21 -13.81
N PRO A 165 9.85 -2.26 -14.42
CA PRO A 165 9.29 -2.95 -15.59
C PRO A 165 7.86 -3.46 -15.38
N ALA A 166 7.47 -3.85 -14.18
CA ALA A 166 6.11 -4.32 -13.89
C ALA A 166 5.05 -3.23 -14.13
N GLY A 167 5.35 -1.98 -13.73
CA GLY A 167 4.47 -0.85 -14.00
C GLY A 167 4.38 -0.55 -15.49
N GLU A 168 5.51 -0.56 -16.20
CA GLU A 168 5.58 -0.33 -17.64
C GLU A 168 4.79 -1.37 -18.45
N ASN A 169 4.83 -2.64 -18.00
CA ASN A 169 4.10 -3.76 -18.61
C ASN A 169 2.67 -3.92 -18.05
N LEU A 170 2.20 -2.98 -17.25
CA LEU A 170 0.84 -2.94 -16.73
C LEU A 170 0.46 -4.21 -15.93
N VAL A 171 1.37 -4.74 -15.12
CA VAL A 171 1.05 -5.78 -14.16
C VAL A 171 0.09 -5.20 -13.13
N ARG A 172 -1.08 -5.83 -12.94
CA ARG A 172 -2.19 -5.25 -12.17
C ARG A 172 -1.89 -4.97 -10.70
N TYR A 173 -0.81 -5.53 -10.17
CA TYR A 173 -0.30 -5.30 -8.81
C TYR A 173 1.13 -4.72 -8.80
N ALA A 174 1.52 -4.01 -9.86
CA ALA A 174 2.76 -3.25 -9.89
C ALA A 174 2.75 -2.13 -8.85
N ASN A 175 3.92 -1.85 -8.26
CA ASN A 175 4.11 -0.80 -7.27
C ASN A 175 4.85 0.43 -7.83
N ALA A 176 4.94 1.48 -7.00
CA ALA A 176 5.85 2.60 -7.21
C ALA A 176 6.75 2.74 -5.97
N VAL A 177 8.04 2.97 -6.16
CA VAL A 177 9.05 2.93 -5.11
C VAL A 177 9.80 4.25 -5.01
N THR A 178 10.15 4.64 -3.80
CA THR A 178 10.96 5.82 -3.48
C THR A 178 12.17 5.41 -2.65
N GLU A 179 13.30 6.09 -2.87
CA GLU A 179 14.56 5.89 -2.12
C GLU A 179 15.07 4.44 -2.16
N ASN A 180 14.83 3.77 -3.29
CA ASN A 180 15.16 2.36 -3.57
C ASN A 180 14.54 1.35 -2.57
N MET A 181 13.65 1.77 -1.69
CA MET A 181 13.23 0.94 -0.55
C MET A 181 11.76 1.07 -0.18
N HIS A 182 11.18 2.28 -0.22
CA HIS A 182 9.80 2.47 0.21
C HIS A 182 8.81 2.26 -0.93
N SER A 183 7.95 1.27 -0.78
CA SER A 183 6.96 0.93 -1.80
C SER A 183 5.57 1.47 -1.49
N ALA A 184 4.98 2.16 -2.45
CA ALA A 184 3.54 2.30 -2.60
C ALA A 184 3.03 1.03 -3.28
N SER A 185 2.65 0.00 -2.50
CA SER A 185 2.54 -1.35 -3.06
C SER A 185 1.14 -1.71 -3.53
N LYS A 186 0.11 -1.42 -2.76
CA LYS A 186 -1.21 -2.02 -2.98
C LYS A 186 -2.00 -1.43 -4.17
N ASN A 187 -2.97 -2.21 -4.64
CA ASN A 187 -3.97 -1.81 -5.63
C ASN A 187 -3.43 -1.47 -7.03
N GLY A 188 -2.14 -1.74 -7.34
CA GLY A 188 -1.60 -1.60 -8.69
C GLY A 188 -1.26 -0.17 -9.14
N ILE A 189 -0.84 0.68 -8.22
CA ILE A 189 -0.44 2.06 -8.53
C ILE A 189 0.61 2.14 -9.64
N GLY A 190 1.58 1.22 -9.68
CA GLY A 190 2.62 1.18 -10.72
C GLY A 190 2.05 1.01 -12.12
N ALA A 191 0.99 0.20 -12.27
CA ALA A 191 0.30 0.07 -13.55
C ALA A 191 -0.44 1.36 -13.96
N VAL A 192 -0.96 2.13 -12.98
CA VAL A 192 -1.54 3.46 -13.25
C VAL A 192 -0.47 4.44 -13.75
N PHE A 193 0.71 4.46 -13.13
CA PHE A 193 1.86 5.23 -13.65
C PHE A 193 2.19 4.80 -15.08
N GLY A 194 2.38 3.50 -15.33
CA GLY A 194 2.73 2.95 -16.65
C GLY A 194 1.69 3.28 -17.70
N SER A 195 0.40 3.17 -17.39
CA SER A 195 -0.70 3.48 -18.30
C SER A 195 -0.71 4.95 -18.76
N LYS A 196 -0.17 5.85 -17.92
CA LYS A 196 0.00 7.28 -18.20
C LYS A 196 1.32 7.61 -18.89
N ASN A 197 2.15 6.61 -19.21
CA ASN A 197 3.54 6.77 -19.65
C ASN A 197 4.38 7.60 -18.66
N LEU A 198 4.07 7.53 -17.38
CA LEU A 198 4.77 8.24 -16.30
C LEU A 198 5.78 7.29 -15.63
N LYS A 199 7.07 7.52 -15.86
CA LYS A 199 8.15 6.71 -15.29
C LYS A 199 8.44 7.07 -13.84
N ALA A 200 8.37 8.36 -13.53
CA ALA A 200 8.70 8.85 -12.20
C ALA A 200 8.05 10.20 -11.87
N VAL A 201 7.98 10.50 -10.59
CA VAL A 201 7.77 11.85 -10.03
C VAL A 201 9.01 12.19 -9.21
N ALA A 202 9.65 13.33 -9.48
CA ALA A 202 10.81 13.82 -8.76
C ALA A 202 10.49 15.17 -8.14
N VAL A 203 10.66 15.30 -6.83
CA VAL A 203 10.28 16.49 -6.07
C VAL A 203 11.42 16.98 -5.20
N LYS A 204 11.62 18.30 -5.22
CA LYS A 204 12.47 19.05 -4.28
C LYS A 204 11.74 20.27 -3.78
N GLY A 205 11.64 20.41 -2.47
CA GLY A 205 11.11 21.57 -1.80
C GLY A 205 12.14 22.24 -0.91
N THR A 206 12.21 23.59 -0.98
CA THR A 206 13.11 24.39 -0.12
C THR A 206 12.34 25.27 0.86
N LYS A 207 11.01 25.35 0.74
CA LYS A 207 10.17 26.21 1.57
C LYS A 207 9.96 25.61 2.97
N THR A 208 9.71 26.49 3.93
CA THR A 208 9.30 26.06 5.26
C THR A 208 7.82 25.65 5.23
N PRO A 209 7.45 24.47 5.75
CA PRO A 209 6.05 24.09 5.85
C PRO A 209 5.21 25.12 6.63
N PRO A 210 3.99 25.43 6.18
CA PRO A 210 3.19 26.49 6.78
C PRO A 210 2.48 26.01 8.07
N TYR A 211 3.14 26.10 9.22
CA TYR A 211 2.49 25.75 10.50
C TYR A 211 1.92 26.97 11.22
N ALA A 212 0.77 26.78 11.87
CA ALA A 212 0.12 27.81 12.70
C ALA A 212 0.99 28.22 13.91
N ASP A 213 1.67 27.25 14.51
CA ASP A 213 2.61 27.46 15.62
C ASP A 213 3.85 26.56 15.47
N HIS A 214 4.87 27.10 14.80
CA HIS A 214 6.15 26.42 14.61
C HIS A 214 6.82 26.02 15.93
N ASN A 215 6.75 26.89 16.96
CA ASN A 215 7.36 26.61 18.26
C ASN A 215 6.67 25.42 18.93
N LYS A 216 5.33 25.37 18.86
CA LYS A 216 4.57 24.27 19.44
C LYS A 216 4.85 22.95 18.72
N VAL A 217 4.87 22.96 17.39
CA VAL A 217 5.26 21.78 16.57
C VAL A 217 6.65 21.29 16.98
N TRP A 218 7.62 22.19 17.09
CA TRP A 218 8.98 21.84 17.49
C TRP A 218 9.03 21.24 18.92
N GLN A 219 8.32 21.85 19.89
CA GLN A 219 8.22 21.33 21.25
C GLN A 219 7.62 19.91 21.28
N LEU A 220 6.54 19.65 20.54
CA LEU A 220 5.94 18.32 20.46
C LEU A 220 6.90 17.29 19.87
N LYS A 221 7.61 17.63 18.80
CA LYS A 221 8.64 16.75 18.21
C LYS A 221 9.79 16.48 19.19
N LYS A 222 10.23 17.48 19.95
CA LYS A 222 11.27 17.32 20.97
C LYS A 222 10.81 16.39 22.10
N ILE A 223 9.59 16.57 22.63
CA ILE A 223 9.02 15.70 23.64
C ILE A 223 9.00 14.26 23.13
N TYR A 224 8.49 14.04 21.91
CA TYR A 224 8.46 12.72 21.30
C TYR A 224 9.86 12.09 21.21
N ALA A 225 10.82 12.79 20.63
CA ALA A 225 12.16 12.25 20.40
C ALA A 225 12.91 11.89 21.69
N MET A 226 12.64 12.61 22.79
CA MET A 226 13.32 12.45 24.08
C MET A 226 12.55 11.56 25.09
N HIS A 227 11.33 11.16 24.79
CA HIS A 227 10.53 10.39 25.74
C HIS A 227 11.05 8.96 25.91
N PRO A 228 11.05 8.39 27.14
CA PRO A 228 11.51 7.02 27.39
C PRO A 228 10.83 5.95 26.52
N ALA A 229 9.53 6.07 26.23
CA ALA A 229 8.82 5.14 25.34
C ALA A 229 9.41 5.13 23.93
N THR A 230 9.83 6.28 23.39
CA THR A 230 10.51 6.38 22.10
C THR A 230 11.89 5.73 22.16
N MET A 231 12.63 5.94 23.23
CA MET A 231 13.95 5.32 23.43
C MET A 231 13.85 3.80 23.54
N VAL A 232 12.84 3.28 24.27
CA VAL A 232 12.57 1.85 24.32
C VAL A 232 12.28 1.29 22.95
N GLN A 233 11.37 1.92 22.18
CA GLN A 233 11.03 1.48 20.84
C GLN A 233 12.23 1.51 19.88
N LYS A 234 13.09 2.52 20.02
CA LYS A 234 14.31 2.65 19.22
C LYS A 234 15.36 1.58 19.54
N LEU A 235 15.52 1.23 20.82
CA LEU A 235 16.61 0.36 21.30
C LEU A 235 16.24 -1.12 21.38
N SER A 236 14.96 -1.47 21.51
CA SER A 236 14.51 -2.83 21.77
C SER A 236 13.37 -3.33 20.89
N GLY A 237 12.84 -2.52 19.98
CA GLY A 237 11.74 -2.88 19.10
C GLY A 237 12.10 -2.62 17.63
N TRP A 238 11.17 -2.03 16.92
CA TRP A 238 11.26 -1.74 15.49
C TRP A 238 12.51 -0.94 15.08
N GLY A 239 12.99 -0.05 15.94
CA GLY A 239 14.21 0.71 15.68
C GLY A 239 15.48 -0.13 15.69
N ARG A 240 15.47 -1.29 16.39
CA ARG A 240 16.60 -2.23 16.44
C ARG A 240 16.49 -3.34 15.41
N TYR A 241 15.31 -3.92 15.27
CA TYR A 241 15.08 -5.14 14.48
C TYR A 241 14.32 -4.89 13.18
N GLY A 242 13.91 -3.63 12.93
CA GLY A 242 13.11 -3.29 11.76
C GLY A 242 11.70 -3.86 11.80
N ALA A 243 11.04 -3.79 10.66
CA ALA A 243 9.70 -4.34 10.48
C ALA A 243 9.66 -5.88 10.59
N SER A 244 10.79 -6.54 10.44
CA SER A 244 10.93 -8.00 10.55
C SER A 244 10.67 -8.55 11.95
N ASP A 245 10.78 -7.73 13.02
CA ASP A 245 10.42 -8.14 14.39
C ASP A 245 8.96 -8.63 14.49
N GLY A 246 8.07 -8.14 13.63
CA GLY A 246 6.70 -8.62 13.51
C GLY A 246 6.57 -10.09 13.12
N MET A 247 7.52 -10.63 12.34
CA MET A 247 7.51 -12.04 11.92
C MET A 247 7.69 -12.99 13.10
N ARG A 248 8.59 -12.68 14.04
CA ARG A 248 8.77 -13.49 15.26
C ARG A 248 7.46 -13.64 16.04
N ALA A 249 6.70 -12.56 16.15
CA ALA A 249 5.41 -12.61 16.81
C ALA A 249 4.43 -13.52 16.06
N LEU A 250 4.34 -13.40 14.72
CA LEU A 250 3.45 -14.24 13.89
C LEU A 250 3.78 -15.72 14.00
N LEU A 251 5.05 -16.10 13.87
CA LEU A 251 5.51 -17.49 14.03
C LEU A 251 5.18 -18.03 15.42
N ASN A 252 5.34 -17.21 16.46
CA ASN A 252 5.01 -17.60 17.83
C ASN A 252 3.51 -17.81 18.05
N TYR A 253 2.67 -17.06 17.37
CA TYR A 253 1.21 -17.22 17.47
C TYR A 253 0.65 -18.29 16.54
N GLY A 254 1.45 -18.82 15.60
CA GLY A 254 0.98 -19.76 14.56
C GLY A 254 -0.01 -19.08 13.60
N GLY A 255 0.26 -17.82 13.26
CA GLY A 255 -0.61 -16.98 12.44
C GLY A 255 -0.17 -16.86 10.99
N ASP A 256 0.89 -17.53 10.59
CA ASP A 256 1.44 -17.43 9.24
C ASP A 256 0.73 -18.37 8.25
N ALA A 257 0.70 -17.96 6.98
CA ALA A 257 0.26 -18.81 5.88
C ALA A 257 1.46 -19.58 5.33
N ILE A 258 1.46 -20.89 5.45
CA ILE A 258 2.55 -21.78 5.02
C ILE A 258 2.09 -22.63 3.83
N LYS A 259 2.92 -22.75 2.80
CA LYS A 259 2.66 -23.56 1.59
C LYS A 259 1.29 -23.22 0.98
N ASN A 260 1.13 -22.02 0.45
CA ASN A 260 -0.15 -21.48 -0.02
C ASN A 260 -1.29 -21.65 1.01
N ALA A 261 -0.98 -21.44 2.30
CA ALA A 261 -1.91 -21.59 3.43
C ALA A 261 -2.50 -23.01 3.64
N HIS A 262 -1.79 -24.07 3.24
CA HIS A 262 -2.12 -25.44 3.63
C HIS A 262 -1.71 -25.75 5.07
N SER A 263 -0.86 -24.95 5.67
CA SER A 263 -0.41 -25.07 7.06
C SER A 263 -0.26 -23.69 7.70
N SER A 264 -0.26 -23.64 9.03
CA SER A 264 0.06 -22.45 9.83
C SER A 264 1.39 -22.59 10.59
N TRP A 265 2.11 -23.66 10.39
CA TRP A 265 3.37 -23.92 11.03
C TRP A 265 4.26 -24.80 10.16
N ASP A 266 5.55 -24.46 10.12
CA ASP A 266 6.60 -25.23 9.48
C ASP A 266 7.81 -25.35 10.42
N PRO A 267 8.38 -26.58 10.60
CA PRO A 267 9.55 -26.80 11.43
C PRO A 267 10.80 -26.03 10.98
N ILE A 268 10.91 -25.73 9.69
CA ILE A 268 12.07 -24.98 9.15
C ILE A 268 11.96 -23.52 9.57
N ALA A 269 10.76 -22.93 9.43
CA ALA A 269 10.51 -21.55 9.85
C ALA A 269 10.70 -21.33 11.37
N ASP A 270 10.46 -22.36 12.19
CA ASP A 270 10.60 -22.29 13.65
C ASP A 270 12.07 -22.44 14.13
N LYS A 271 12.95 -22.98 13.30
CA LYS A 271 14.34 -23.29 13.67
C LYS A 271 15.35 -22.19 13.39
N SER A 272 15.02 -21.25 12.52
CA SER A 272 15.97 -20.24 12.09
C SER A 272 15.72 -18.91 12.81
N ASP A 273 16.78 -18.36 13.37
CA ASP A 273 16.77 -16.99 13.89
C ASP A 273 16.90 -16.02 12.69
N HIS A 274 15.75 -15.79 11.99
CA HIS A 274 15.71 -14.89 10.85
C HIS A 274 16.19 -13.47 11.21
N ILE A 275 15.99 -13.02 12.45
CA ILE A 275 16.49 -11.71 12.88
C ILE A 275 18.02 -11.69 12.93
N ALA A 276 18.65 -12.73 13.45
CA ALA A 276 20.12 -12.82 13.44
C ALA A 276 20.65 -12.89 12.01
N HIS A 277 19.97 -13.64 11.14
CA HIS A 277 20.29 -13.73 9.73
C HIS A 277 20.19 -12.35 9.04
N GLU A 278 19.05 -11.66 9.14
CA GLU A 278 18.87 -10.32 8.56
C GLU A 278 19.87 -9.30 9.12
N LEU A 279 20.14 -9.30 10.43
CA LEU A 279 21.11 -8.41 11.05
C LEU A 279 22.54 -8.63 10.52
N SER A 280 22.88 -9.82 10.05
CA SER A 280 24.22 -10.14 9.51
C SER A 280 24.50 -9.42 8.18
N TYR A 281 23.47 -9.05 7.42
CA TYR A 281 23.57 -8.34 6.14
C TYR A 281 23.18 -6.87 6.20
N ARG A 282 22.65 -6.40 7.33
CA ARG A 282 22.24 -5.02 7.48
C ARG A 282 23.41 -4.05 7.38
N VAL A 283 23.26 -3.01 6.56
CA VAL A 283 24.30 -1.99 6.36
C VAL A 283 24.13 -0.82 7.30
N TRP A 284 22.89 -0.30 7.46
CA TRP A 284 22.56 0.78 8.40
C TRP A 284 21.08 0.69 8.83
N THR A 285 20.64 1.66 9.60
CA THR A 285 19.23 1.83 9.95
C THR A 285 18.81 3.25 9.62
N ASP A 286 17.71 3.43 8.92
CA ASP A 286 17.20 4.73 8.49
C ASP A 286 15.73 4.93 8.88
N GLY A 287 15.27 6.20 8.84
CA GLY A 287 13.92 6.59 9.21
C GLY A 287 13.41 7.76 8.39
N CYS A 288 12.09 7.82 8.25
CA CYS A 288 11.41 8.89 7.53
C CYS A 288 11.49 10.23 8.27
N PRO A 289 11.24 11.37 7.60
CA PRO A 289 11.06 12.66 8.26
C PRO A 289 10.06 12.58 9.42
N GLY A 290 10.43 13.22 10.54
CA GLY A 290 9.60 13.22 11.75
C GLY A 290 9.54 11.92 12.54
N CYS A 291 10.29 10.90 12.16
CA CYS A 291 10.36 9.63 12.86
C CYS A 291 11.58 9.57 13.79
N ALA A 292 11.36 9.25 15.06
CA ALA A 292 12.45 8.98 16.02
C ALA A 292 12.67 7.48 16.27
N THR A 293 11.90 6.61 15.63
CA THR A 293 12.00 5.16 15.71
C THR A 293 12.24 4.56 14.32
N PRO A 294 13.47 4.71 13.76
CA PRO A 294 13.77 4.25 12.40
C PRO A 294 13.51 2.75 12.29
N CYS A 295 12.73 2.34 11.29
CA CYS A 295 12.37 0.95 11.06
C CYS A 295 12.94 0.38 9.76
N PHE A 296 13.64 1.19 8.99
CA PHE A 296 14.31 0.81 7.77
C PHE A 296 15.61 0.09 8.07
N GLN A 297 15.83 -1.03 7.39
CA GLN A 297 17.04 -1.82 7.54
C GLN A 297 17.57 -2.27 6.17
N PRO A 298 18.21 -1.37 5.42
CA PRO A 298 18.86 -1.72 4.19
C PRO A 298 19.91 -2.81 4.41
N PHE A 299 19.92 -3.80 3.53
CA PHE A 299 20.90 -4.89 3.54
C PHE A 299 21.73 -4.91 2.27
N PHE A 300 22.88 -5.55 2.38
CA PHE A 300 23.73 -5.86 1.25
C PHE A 300 24.29 -7.27 1.43
N LYS A 301 24.08 -8.11 0.42
CA LYS A 301 24.58 -9.49 0.39
C LYS A 301 25.33 -9.74 -0.91
N ASN A 302 26.58 -10.16 -0.78
CA ASN A 302 27.35 -10.63 -1.92
C ASN A 302 27.19 -12.14 -2.04
N THR A 303 26.67 -12.60 -3.16
CA THR A 303 26.37 -14.02 -3.40
C THR A 303 27.07 -14.51 -4.67
N PRO A 304 27.14 -15.83 -4.94
CA PRO A 304 27.63 -16.36 -6.21
C PRO A 304 26.87 -15.85 -7.43
N TYR A 305 25.67 -15.30 -7.24
CA TYR A 305 24.80 -14.77 -8.31
C TYR A 305 24.93 -13.25 -8.51
N GLY A 306 25.80 -12.61 -7.74
CA GLY A 306 25.99 -11.17 -7.76
C GLY A 306 25.72 -10.51 -6.40
N ALA A 307 25.74 -9.19 -6.36
CA ALA A 307 25.42 -8.42 -5.18
C ALA A 307 23.93 -8.03 -5.19
N PHE A 308 23.26 -8.29 -4.08
CA PHE A 308 21.85 -7.93 -3.87
C PHE A 308 21.75 -6.88 -2.78
N SER A 309 20.86 -5.91 -2.98
CA SER A 309 20.56 -4.86 -2.00
C SER A 309 19.06 -4.60 -1.97
N GLY A 310 18.56 -4.11 -0.86
CA GLY A 310 17.16 -3.80 -0.68
C GLY A 310 16.80 -3.64 0.78
N GLU A 311 15.52 -3.73 1.11
CA GLU A 311 15.01 -3.76 2.47
C GLU A 311 14.22 -5.05 2.72
N LEU A 312 14.57 -5.77 3.79
CA LEU A 312 13.75 -6.89 4.25
C LEU A 312 12.63 -6.39 5.17
N ARG A 313 11.42 -6.82 4.85
CA ARG A 313 10.22 -6.58 5.67
C ARG A 313 9.59 -7.89 6.07
N HIS A 314 8.95 -7.92 7.22
CA HIS A 314 8.26 -9.12 7.70
C HIS A 314 7.29 -9.71 6.68
N GLY A 315 6.62 -8.88 5.86
CA GLY A 315 5.72 -9.35 4.82
C GLY A 315 6.45 -10.07 3.67
N ASN A 316 7.64 -9.59 3.30
CA ASN A 316 8.45 -10.22 2.26
C ASN A 316 9.02 -11.55 2.76
N THR A 317 9.61 -11.54 3.95
CA THR A 317 10.22 -12.74 4.53
C THR A 317 9.17 -13.83 4.80
N SER A 318 8.06 -13.52 5.46
CA SER A 318 7.04 -14.52 5.76
C SER A 318 6.35 -15.06 4.51
N GLY A 319 6.10 -14.21 3.50
CA GLY A 319 5.52 -14.67 2.24
C GLY A 319 6.43 -15.58 1.43
N LEU A 320 7.74 -15.33 1.41
CA LEU A 320 8.70 -16.19 0.69
C LEU A 320 9.06 -17.43 1.50
N CYS A 321 9.46 -17.29 2.77
CA CYS A 321 9.83 -18.42 3.61
C CYS A 321 8.65 -19.32 3.94
N GLY A 322 7.51 -18.73 4.34
CA GLY A 322 6.32 -19.48 4.70
C GLY A 322 5.55 -19.93 3.47
N ASN A 323 4.96 -18.98 2.76
CA ASN A 323 3.94 -19.27 1.75
C ASN A 323 4.53 -19.95 0.50
N ALA A 324 5.73 -19.57 0.05
CA ALA A 324 6.43 -20.18 -1.09
C ALA A 324 7.50 -21.19 -0.70
N MET A 325 7.69 -21.47 0.60
CA MET A 325 8.63 -22.46 1.15
C MET A 325 10.11 -22.20 0.78
N MET A 326 10.53 -20.93 0.68
CA MET A 326 11.91 -20.54 0.41
C MET A 326 12.79 -20.62 1.66
N GLY A 327 14.06 -20.93 1.48
CA GLY A 327 15.05 -20.77 2.53
C GLY A 327 15.40 -19.30 2.78
N TYR A 328 15.91 -18.98 3.98
CA TYR A 328 16.28 -17.61 4.32
C TYR A 328 17.40 -17.04 3.45
N ASP A 329 18.31 -17.90 2.99
CA ASP A 329 19.43 -17.50 2.13
C ASP A 329 18.99 -17.02 0.74
N GLU A 330 17.83 -17.49 0.27
CA GLU A 330 17.27 -17.13 -1.03
C GLU A 330 16.33 -15.91 -0.96
N VAL A 331 15.82 -15.60 0.23
CA VAL A 331 14.81 -14.53 0.40
C VAL A 331 15.33 -13.17 -0.03
N GLU A 332 16.58 -12.83 0.34
CA GLU A 332 17.17 -11.54 -0.01
C GLU A 332 17.33 -11.38 -1.53
N GLU A 333 17.72 -12.45 -2.22
CA GLU A 333 17.91 -12.42 -3.68
C GLU A 333 16.59 -12.24 -4.41
N ILE A 334 15.56 -12.99 -3.99
CA ILE A 334 14.22 -12.90 -4.55
C ILE A 334 13.61 -11.51 -4.23
N ASN A 335 13.78 -11.03 -3.00
CA ASN A 335 13.28 -9.71 -2.60
C ASN A 335 13.93 -8.57 -3.41
N SER A 336 15.24 -8.65 -3.64
CA SER A 336 15.94 -7.67 -4.48
C SER A 336 15.38 -7.65 -5.91
N LEU A 337 15.07 -8.81 -6.48
CA LEU A 337 14.45 -8.88 -7.79
C LEU A 337 13.02 -8.34 -7.79
N LEU A 338 12.23 -8.58 -6.72
CA LEU A 338 10.90 -8.00 -6.55
C LEU A 338 10.94 -6.47 -6.60
N GLU A 339 11.87 -5.87 -5.86
CA GLU A 339 12.05 -4.42 -5.82
C GLU A 339 12.50 -3.87 -7.17
N GLU A 340 13.47 -4.50 -7.83
CA GLU A 340 13.96 -4.10 -9.15
C GLU A 340 12.89 -4.17 -10.24
N LEU A 341 12.03 -5.16 -10.18
CA LEU A 341 10.91 -5.31 -11.12
C LEU A 341 9.79 -4.29 -10.84
N GLY A 342 9.68 -3.78 -9.62
CA GLY A 342 8.66 -2.82 -9.23
C GLY A 342 7.27 -3.44 -9.09
N VAL A 343 7.16 -4.51 -8.31
CA VAL A 343 5.92 -5.26 -8.10
C VAL A 343 5.58 -5.38 -6.61
N ASP A 344 4.30 -5.43 -6.27
CA ASP A 344 3.87 -5.70 -4.89
C ASP A 344 4.39 -7.07 -4.45
N ALA A 345 5.22 -7.07 -3.40
CA ALA A 345 5.88 -8.28 -2.94
C ALA A 345 4.88 -9.33 -2.42
N GLU A 346 3.85 -8.92 -1.68
CA GLU A 346 2.86 -9.83 -1.13
C GLU A 346 2.00 -10.45 -2.23
N ASP A 347 1.58 -9.66 -3.22
CA ASP A 347 0.80 -10.17 -4.34
C ASP A 347 1.63 -11.10 -5.22
N MET A 348 2.88 -10.75 -5.56
CA MET A 348 3.76 -11.62 -6.35
C MET A 348 4.02 -12.95 -5.64
N GLN A 349 4.35 -12.91 -4.36
CA GLN A 349 4.61 -14.12 -3.55
C GLN A 349 3.38 -15.03 -3.47
N GLY A 350 2.20 -14.45 -3.28
CA GLY A 350 0.96 -15.23 -3.26
C GLY A 350 0.61 -15.84 -4.61
N HIS A 351 0.84 -15.13 -5.72
CA HIS A 351 0.64 -15.67 -7.06
C HIS A 351 1.65 -16.79 -7.38
N ILE A 352 2.90 -16.67 -6.92
CA ILE A 352 3.91 -17.73 -7.04
C ILE A 352 3.49 -18.97 -6.25
N ALA A 353 3.11 -18.82 -4.98
CA ALA A 353 2.66 -19.93 -4.15
C ALA A 353 1.42 -20.61 -4.74
N TRP A 354 0.48 -19.82 -5.26
CA TRP A 354 -0.68 -20.36 -5.96
C TRP A 354 -0.29 -21.10 -7.25
N ALA A 355 0.64 -20.57 -8.04
CA ALA A 355 1.14 -21.25 -9.24
C ALA A 355 1.85 -22.57 -8.91
N MET A 356 2.64 -22.63 -7.82
CA MET A 356 3.26 -23.87 -7.32
C MET A 356 2.19 -24.92 -6.96
N ASP A 357 1.14 -24.50 -6.26
CA ASP A 357 0.02 -25.35 -5.87
C ASP A 357 -0.75 -25.89 -7.10
N LEU A 358 -1.06 -25.02 -8.06
CA LEU A 358 -1.71 -25.41 -9.31
C LEU A 358 -0.85 -26.35 -10.16
N TYR A 359 0.47 -26.17 -10.15
CA TYR A 359 1.42 -27.02 -10.86
C TYR A 359 1.54 -28.39 -10.19
N GLU A 360 1.63 -28.45 -8.86
CA GLU A 360 1.66 -29.69 -8.07
C GLU A 360 0.41 -30.56 -8.35
N HIS A 361 -0.75 -29.91 -8.54
CA HIS A 361 -2.03 -30.58 -8.80
C HIS A 361 -2.37 -30.76 -10.30
N GLY A 362 -1.42 -30.40 -11.20
CA GLY A 362 -1.59 -30.60 -12.64
C GLY A 362 -2.63 -29.71 -13.32
N ILE A 363 -3.09 -28.63 -12.65
CA ILE A 363 -4.04 -27.66 -13.22
C ILE A 363 -3.36 -26.76 -14.24
N ILE A 364 -2.11 -26.41 -13.99
CA ILE A 364 -1.19 -25.78 -14.96
C ILE A 364 0.01 -26.69 -15.21
N THR A 365 0.57 -26.61 -16.41
CA THR A 365 1.65 -27.49 -16.85
C THR A 365 2.96 -26.72 -17.05
N LYS A 366 4.05 -27.46 -17.21
CA LYS A 366 5.35 -26.88 -17.60
C LYS A 366 5.26 -26.05 -18.87
N ALA A 367 4.43 -26.46 -19.85
CA ALA A 367 4.22 -25.70 -21.07
C ALA A 367 3.47 -24.39 -20.80
N ASP A 368 2.47 -24.38 -19.92
CA ASP A 368 1.76 -23.17 -19.52
C ASP A 368 2.68 -22.15 -18.84
N LEU A 369 3.67 -22.63 -18.09
CA LEU A 369 4.71 -21.84 -17.41
C LEU A 369 5.88 -21.41 -18.32
N GLY A 370 5.78 -21.67 -19.63
CA GLY A 370 6.86 -21.33 -20.58
C GLY A 370 8.14 -22.13 -20.39
N GLY A 371 8.01 -23.40 -19.96
CA GLY A 371 9.12 -24.34 -19.80
C GLY A 371 9.65 -24.49 -18.37
N ILE A 372 9.13 -23.76 -17.39
CA ILE A 372 9.57 -23.84 -15.99
C ILE A 372 9.08 -25.14 -15.34
N ASP A 373 9.97 -25.90 -14.68
CA ASP A 373 9.65 -27.00 -13.78
C ASP A 373 9.51 -26.44 -12.36
N LEU A 374 8.29 -25.96 -12.01
CA LEU A 374 8.04 -25.16 -10.82
C LEU A 374 7.86 -26.04 -9.57
N LYS A 375 8.78 -25.94 -8.62
CA LYS A 375 8.75 -26.69 -7.36
C LYS A 375 8.76 -25.75 -6.16
N TRP A 376 8.17 -26.22 -5.05
CA TRP A 376 8.24 -25.51 -3.77
C TRP A 376 9.70 -25.31 -3.35
N GLY A 377 10.05 -24.11 -2.92
CA GLY A 377 11.38 -23.77 -2.44
C GLY A 377 12.45 -23.64 -3.54
N ASP A 378 12.08 -23.71 -4.81
CA ASP A 378 13.03 -23.53 -5.92
C ASP A 378 13.21 -22.05 -6.26
N ARG A 379 14.34 -21.49 -5.83
CA ARG A 379 14.69 -20.09 -6.04
C ARG A 379 14.78 -19.73 -7.52
N ASP A 380 15.49 -20.52 -8.32
CA ASP A 380 15.76 -20.19 -9.72
C ASP A 380 14.49 -20.22 -10.56
N ALA A 381 13.66 -21.26 -10.38
CA ALA A 381 12.35 -21.37 -11.00
C ALA A 381 11.44 -20.19 -10.57
N THR A 382 11.50 -19.79 -9.31
CA THR A 382 10.74 -18.64 -8.79
C THR A 382 11.17 -17.33 -9.44
N MET A 383 12.47 -17.04 -9.49
CA MET A 383 12.99 -15.82 -10.10
C MET A 383 12.72 -15.77 -11.62
N GLU A 384 12.76 -16.91 -12.31
CA GLU A 384 12.38 -17.00 -13.72
C GLU A 384 10.88 -16.74 -13.90
N LEU A 385 10.03 -17.34 -13.06
CA LEU A 385 8.57 -17.12 -13.11
C LEU A 385 8.22 -15.66 -12.86
N MET A 386 8.86 -14.99 -11.89
CA MET A 386 8.66 -13.56 -11.63
C MET A 386 8.93 -12.71 -12.86
N LYS A 387 10.05 -12.95 -13.55
CA LYS A 387 10.37 -12.25 -14.79
C LYS A 387 9.32 -12.51 -15.87
N LYS A 388 8.95 -13.78 -16.07
CA LYS A 388 7.91 -14.13 -17.06
C LYS A 388 6.55 -13.50 -16.74
N ILE A 389 6.15 -13.39 -15.47
CA ILE A 389 4.93 -12.67 -15.07
C ILE A 389 5.03 -11.20 -15.45
N VAL A 390 6.14 -10.55 -15.12
CA VAL A 390 6.33 -9.11 -15.38
C VAL A 390 6.36 -8.80 -16.88
N TYR A 391 6.97 -9.66 -17.69
CA TYR A 391 7.01 -9.51 -19.16
C TYR A 391 5.85 -10.21 -19.88
N LYS A 392 4.94 -10.86 -19.13
CA LYS A 392 3.76 -11.59 -19.65
C LYS A 392 4.13 -12.68 -20.65
N GLU A 393 5.22 -13.40 -20.39
CA GLU A 393 5.78 -14.43 -21.27
C GLU A 393 5.22 -15.83 -20.96
N GLY A 394 4.29 -16.29 -21.76
CA GLY A 394 3.60 -17.57 -21.61
C GLY A 394 2.18 -17.43 -21.08
N ARG A 395 1.39 -18.52 -21.21
CA ARG A 395 -0.04 -18.51 -20.88
C ARG A 395 -0.30 -18.23 -19.38
N ALA A 396 0.36 -18.99 -18.51
CA ALA A 396 0.14 -18.86 -17.08
C ALA A 396 0.75 -17.56 -16.52
N PRO A 397 2.00 -17.17 -16.83
CA PRO A 397 2.55 -15.90 -16.37
C PRO A 397 1.73 -14.68 -16.80
N ALA A 398 1.26 -14.65 -18.05
CA ALA A 398 0.41 -13.55 -18.55
C ALA A 398 -0.91 -13.46 -17.77
N ALA A 399 -1.53 -14.61 -17.46
CA ALA A 399 -2.76 -14.64 -16.68
C ALA A 399 -2.53 -14.19 -15.23
N LEU A 400 -1.44 -14.63 -14.60
CA LEU A 400 -1.07 -14.24 -13.23
C LEU A 400 -0.81 -12.73 -13.11
N ALA A 401 -0.23 -12.10 -14.14
CA ALA A 401 0.00 -10.65 -14.19
C ALA A 401 -1.30 -9.81 -14.10
N GLU A 402 -2.44 -10.39 -14.47
CA GLU A 402 -3.76 -9.76 -14.42
C GLU A 402 -4.52 -9.99 -13.09
N GLY A 403 -3.93 -10.72 -12.12
CA GLY A 403 -4.49 -11.02 -10.81
C GLY A 403 -5.40 -12.25 -10.76
N TYR A 404 -5.82 -12.64 -9.55
CA TYR A 404 -6.56 -13.90 -9.32
C TYR A 404 -7.84 -14.03 -10.11
N TRP A 405 -8.68 -13.00 -10.14
CA TRP A 405 -9.99 -13.10 -10.79
C TRP A 405 -9.89 -13.36 -12.29
N HIS A 406 -8.88 -12.79 -12.94
CA HIS A 406 -8.61 -13.04 -14.35
C HIS A 406 -7.99 -14.44 -14.54
N ALA A 407 -6.98 -14.76 -13.76
CA ALA A 407 -6.26 -16.02 -13.88
C ALA A 407 -7.16 -17.25 -13.62
N ILE A 408 -8.11 -17.17 -12.67
CA ILE A 408 -9.12 -18.21 -12.46
C ILE A 408 -9.96 -18.46 -13.73
N LYS A 409 -10.31 -17.42 -14.49
CA LYS A 409 -11.04 -17.59 -15.76
C LYS A 409 -10.20 -18.31 -16.82
N VAL A 410 -8.88 -18.09 -16.80
CA VAL A 410 -7.94 -18.71 -17.74
C VAL A 410 -7.61 -20.16 -17.36
N PHE A 411 -7.42 -20.43 -16.07
CA PHE A 411 -7.02 -21.76 -15.58
C PHE A 411 -8.21 -22.72 -15.37
N GLY A 412 -9.42 -22.19 -15.25
CA GLY A 412 -10.62 -22.97 -14.99
C GLY A 412 -11.08 -22.89 -13.53
N PRO A 413 -12.34 -23.30 -13.27
CA PRO A 413 -12.99 -23.13 -11.95
C PRO A 413 -12.30 -23.91 -10.82
N GLU A 414 -11.60 -25.01 -11.13
CA GLU A 414 -10.86 -25.81 -10.15
C GLU A 414 -9.73 -25.01 -9.50
N SER A 415 -9.10 -24.12 -10.25
CA SER A 415 -8.03 -23.26 -9.74
C SER A 415 -8.48 -22.33 -8.60
N ARG A 416 -9.79 -22.05 -8.54
CA ARG A 416 -10.38 -21.19 -7.50
C ARG A 416 -10.23 -21.77 -6.10
N TRP A 417 -10.27 -23.10 -5.96
CA TRP A 417 -10.06 -23.76 -4.68
C TRP A 417 -8.73 -23.38 -4.05
N TYR A 418 -7.67 -23.30 -4.86
CA TYR A 418 -6.31 -23.01 -4.43
C TYR A 418 -6.02 -21.50 -4.31
N ALA A 419 -6.89 -20.62 -4.79
CA ALA A 419 -6.69 -19.18 -4.74
C ALA A 419 -6.83 -18.65 -3.31
N TRP A 420 -5.71 -18.24 -2.71
CA TRP A 420 -5.67 -17.68 -1.36
C TRP A 420 -5.63 -16.16 -1.42
N CYS A 421 -6.78 -15.55 -1.70
CA CYS A 421 -6.92 -14.12 -1.95
C CYS A 421 -8.03 -13.45 -1.15
N SER A 422 -7.87 -12.15 -0.90
CA SER A 422 -8.83 -11.28 -0.23
C SER A 422 -10.01 -10.91 -1.15
N SER A 423 -11.02 -10.28 -0.56
CA SER A 423 -12.15 -9.70 -1.29
C SER A 423 -11.76 -8.60 -2.29
N ALA A 424 -10.57 -8.03 -2.17
CA ALA A 424 -10.01 -7.04 -3.09
C ALA A 424 -9.06 -7.64 -4.14
N ASN A 425 -9.19 -8.92 -4.47
CA ASN A 425 -8.37 -9.60 -5.49
C ASN A 425 -6.85 -9.61 -5.20
N ALA A 426 -6.46 -9.31 -3.97
CA ALA A 426 -5.07 -9.28 -3.51
C ALA A 426 -4.73 -10.53 -2.69
N SER A 427 -3.48 -10.95 -2.72
CA SER A 427 -2.98 -12.10 -1.96
C SER A 427 -3.12 -11.93 -0.45
N ILE A 428 -3.22 -13.05 0.27
CA ILE A 428 -3.15 -13.14 1.74
C ILE A 428 -1.92 -13.98 2.12
N PRO A 429 -0.68 -13.49 1.90
CA PRO A 429 0.48 -14.35 1.99
C PRO A 429 1.00 -14.57 3.41
N ARG A 430 0.50 -13.85 4.42
CA ARG A 430 1.06 -13.86 5.77
C ARG A 430 0.06 -14.08 6.90
N TYR A 431 -1.05 -13.47 6.97
CA TYR A 431 -1.97 -13.64 8.10
C TYR A 431 -3.07 -14.64 7.73
N ASP A 432 -2.98 -15.88 8.22
CA ASP A 432 -4.02 -16.84 7.96
C ASP A 432 -5.33 -16.42 8.68
N PRO A 433 -6.40 -16.13 7.95
CA PRO A 433 -7.66 -15.68 8.55
C PRO A 433 -8.36 -16.73 9.40
N ARG A 434 -7.94 -18.03 9.34
CA ARG A 434 -8.55 -19.11 10.11
C ARG A 434 -8.18 -19.07 11.59
N ASN A 435 -6.99 -18.65 11.95
CA ASN A 435 -6.39 -18.80 13.28
C ASN A 435 -6.81 -17.75 14.33
N LYS A 436 -8.06 -17.36 14.37
CA LYS A 436 -8.63 -16.38 15.32
C LYS A 436 -8.10 -14.96 15.23
N MET A 437 -7.33 -14.58 14.23
CA MET A 437 -7.09 -13.17 13.95
C MET A 437 -8.36 -12.55 13.33
N TYR A 438 -9.45 -12.51 14.10
CA TYR A 438 -10.76 -12.04 13.61
C TYR A 438 -10.70 -10.69 12.91
N GLY A 439 -9.88 -9.76 13.42
CA GLY A 439 -9.68 -8.46 12.79
C GLY A 439 -9.11 -8.58 11.37
N MET A 440 -8.14 -9.46 11.17
CA MET A 440 -7.54 -9.70 9.85
C MET A 440 -8.49 -10.43 8.91
N ALA A 441 -9.22 -11.44 9.41
CA ALA A 441 -10.24 -12.13 8.62
C ALA A 441 -11.32 -11.15 8.11
N LEU A 442 -11.81 -10.28 8.99
CA LEU A 442 -12.79 -9.26 8.63
C LEU A 442 -12.20 -8.23 7.66
N GLN A 443 -10.96 -7.79 7.88
CA GLN A 443 -10.28 -6.88 6.97
C GLN A 443 -10.14 -7.50 5.57
N TYR A 444 -9.58 -8.70 5.44
CA TYR A 444 -9.40 -9.36 4.13
C TYR A 444 -10.72 -9.71 3.45
N GLY A 445 -11.73 -10.11 4.22
CA GLY A 445 -13.00 -10.56 3.70
C GLY A 445 -14.01 -9.46 3.41
N THR A 446 -13.76 -8.21 3.83
CA THR A 446 -14.71 -7.09 3.63
C THR A 446 -14.09 -5.85 2.99
N THR A 447 -12.77 -5.90 2.70
CA THR A 447 -12.07 -4.79 2.04
C THR A 447 -12.56 -4.61 0.60
N HIS A 448 -12.61 -3.36 0.18
CA HIS A 448 -12.88 -2.97 -1.21
C HIS A 448 -11.66 -2.29 -1.86
N GLY A 449 -10.48 -2.42 -1.26
CA GLY A 449 -9.20 -1.93 -1.82
C GLY A 449 -8.81 -0.52 -1.39
N GLY A 450 -9.75 0.34 -1.05
CA GLY A 450 -9.47 1.69 -0.56
C GLY A 450 -9.22 1.73 0.94
N GLY A 451 -8.24 2.52 1.37
CA GLY A 451 -8.03 2.91 2.75
C GLY A 451 -8.80 4.18 3.08
N SER A 452 -9.18 4.35 4.32
CA SER A 452 -9.98 5.49 4.76
C SER A 452 -9.81 5.79 6.25
N GLY A 453 -8.76 5.22 6.83
CA GLY A 453 -8.47 5.40 8.23
C GLY A 453 -7.86 6.77 8.55
N LEU A 454 -7.80 7.08 9.86
CA LEU A 454 -7.19 8.32 10.35
C LEU A 454 -5.72 8.46 9.88
N PHE A 455 -4.97 7.36 9.87
CA PHE A 455 -3.56 7.38 9.50
C PHE A 455 -3.33 7.80 8.05
N ASP A 456 -4.18 7.31 7.14
CA ASP A 456 -4.06 7.57 5.72
C ASP A 456 -4.56 8.96 5.34
N ALA A 457 -5.66 9.42 5.96
CA ALA A 457 -6.21 10.76 5.76
C ALA A 457 -5.30 11.86 6.37
N ALA A 458 -4.73 11.60 7.54
CA ALA A 458 -3.81 12.51 8.21
C ALA A 458 -2.35 12.34 7.78
N THR A 459 -2.05 11.32 6.96
CA THR A 459 -0.70 10.95 6.48
C THR A 459 0.32 10.69 7.60
N MET A 460 -0.17 10.06 8.68
CA MET A 460 0.62 9.64 9.83
C MET A 460 1.18 8.23 9.62
N CYS A 461 2.34 7.94 10.18
CA CYS A 461 2.85 6.57 10.23
C CYS A 461 2.36 5.84 11.49
N LEU A 462 1.72 4.68 11.32
CA LEU A 462 1.28 3.82 12.43
C LEU A 462 2.45 3.43 13.35
N PHE A 463 3.59 3.04 12.78
CA PHE A 463 4.75 2.59 13.55
C PHE A 463 5.41 3.74 14.32
N ALA A 464 5.54 4.92 13.71
CA ALA A 464 6.02 6.10 14.38
C ALA A 464 5.06 6.56 15.49
N ALA A 465 3.77 6.23 15.40
CA ALA A 465 2.77 6.64 16.37
C ALA A 465 2.76 5.80 17.66
N PHE A 466 3.32 4.58 17.68
CA PHE A 466 3.32 3.75 18.89
C PHE A 466 3.85 4.44 20.15
N PRO A 467 5.04 5.11 20.15
CA PRO A 467 5.48 5.83 21.33
C PRO A 467 4.56 6.99 21.73
N TYR A 468 3.90 7.63 20.77
CA TYR A 468 2.96 8.71 21.04
C TYR A 468 1.77 8.27 21.89
N TYR A 469 1.34 6.99 21.78
CA TYR A 469 0.24 6.46 22.59
C TYR A 469 0.58 6.47 24.07
N ALA A 470 1.83 6.19 24.43
CA ALA A 470 2.30 6.25 25.81
C ALA A 470 2.45 7.69 26.32
N ILE A 471 2.60 8.67 25.42
CA ILE A 471 2.84 10.07 25.77
C ILE A 471 1.53 10.86 25.86
N TRP A 472 0.65 10.70 24.90
CA TRP A 472 -0.54 11.53 24.71
C TRP A 472 -1.86 10.75 24.55
N GLY A 473 -1.83 9.42 24.63
CA GLY A 473 -3.03 8.60 24.50
C GLY A 473 -3.29 8.08 23.08
N PRO A 474 -4.53 7.65 22.76
CA PRO A 474 -4.85 6.96 21.52
C PRO A 474 -4.67 7.84 20.26
N PRO A 475 -4.58 7.23 19.05
CA PRO A 475 -4.31 7.94 17.81
C PRO A 475 -5.13 9.21 17.54
N PRO A 476 -6.44 9.25 17.82
CA PRO A 476 -7.22 10.47 17.63
C PRO A 476 -6.75 11.65 18.48
N GLU A 477 -6.32 11.41 19.72
CA GLU A 477 -5.79 12.45 20.59
C GLU A 477 -4.46 12.98 20.08
N VAL A 478 -3.58 12.08 19.65
CA VAL A 478 -2.30 12.46 19.04
C VAL A 478 -2.53 13.34 17.80
N ALA A 479 -3.41 12.91 16.89
CA ALA A 479 -3.75 13.69 15.71
C ALA A 479 -4.30 15.07 16.06
N ARG A 480 -5.22 15.18 17.04
CA ARG A 480 -5.79 16.46 17.48
C ARG A 480 -4.74 17.43 18.02
N ILE A 481 -3.79 16.94 18.82
CA ILE A 481 -2.69 17.75 19.38
C ILE A 481 -1.82 18.32 18.24
N PHE A 482 -1.47 17.50 17.26
CA PHE A 482 -0.65 17.94 16.13
C PHE A 482 -1.43 18.82 15.15
N LEU A 483 -2.69 18.54 14.86
CA LEU A 483 -3.56 19.38 14.03
C LEU A 483 -3.75 20.77 14.65
N LYS A 484 -3.92 20.85 15.98
CA LYS A 484 -3.98 22.15 16.68
C LYS A 484 -2.67 22.94 16.49
N ALA A 485 -1.52 22.29 16.64
CA ALA A 485 -0.23 22.96 16.50
C ALA A 485 0.10 23.33 15.03
N ALA A 486 -0.20 22.42 14.09
CA ALA A 486 0.12 22.61 12.67
C ALA A 486 -0.86 23.52 11.95
N CYS A 487 -2.18 23.41 12.23
CA CYS A 487 -3.24 24.11 11.50
C CYS A 487 -3.99 25.14 12.34
N GLY A 488 -3.86 25.10 13.66
CA GLY A 488 -4.68 25.89 14.57
C GLY A 488 -6.09 25.30 14.78
N TRP A 489 -6.36 24.07 14.34
CA TRP A 489 -7.69 23.46 14.42
C TRP A 489 -7.96 22.90 15.82
N GLU A 490 -9.04 23.39 16.44
CA GLU A 490 -9.50 22.91 17.74
C GLU A 490 -10.66 21.92 17.58
N LEU A 491 -10.32 20.71 17.11
CA LEU A 491 -11.29 19.65 16.88
C LEU A 491 -11.64 18.93 18.20
N THR A 492 -12.92 18.65 18.43
CA THR A 492 -13.35 17.66 19.42
C THR A 492 -13.07 16.24 18.90
N ALA A 493 -13.07 15.24 19.80
CA ALA A 493 -12.95 13.84 19.39
C ALA A 493 -14.09 13.41 18.43
N GLN A 494 -15.31 13.92 18.66
CA GLN A 494 -16.46 13.67 17.79
C GLN A 494 -16.27 14.26 16.39
N GLN A 495 -15.81 15.51 16.28
CA GLN A 495 -15.56 16.15 14.98
C GLN A 495 -14.49 15.41 14.18
N LEU A 496 -13.38 15.01 14.81
CA LEU A 496 -12.38 14.20 14.14
C LEU A 496 -12.94 12.83 13.74
N GLY A 497 -13.72 12.19 14.61
CA GLY A 497 -14.42 10.94 14.31
C GLY A 497 -15.35 11.06 13.10
N ASP A 498 -16.10 12.16 13.00
CA ASP A 498 -17.00 12.43 11.87
C ASP A 498 -16.22 12.63 10.55
N ILE A 499 -15.07 13.29 10.60
CA ILE A 499 -14.19 13.41 9.41
C ILE A 499 -13.70 12.03 8.95
N VAL A 500 -13.22 11.20 9.86
CA VAL A 500 -12.74 9.84 9.56
C VAL A 500 -13.87 8.97 9.01
N GLN A 501 -15.05 9.04 9.60
CA GLN A 501 -16.23 8.30 9.14
C GLN A 501 -16.71 8.79 7.77
N ARG A 502 -16.67 10.09 7.51
CA ARG A 502 -16.96 10.69 6.19
C ARG A 502 -16.04 10.13 5.12
N ASN A 503 -14.73 10.09 5.39
CA ASN A 503 -13.74 9.54 4.45
C ASN A 503 -14.00 8.06 4.16
N ALA A 504 -14.27 7.26 5.20
CA ALA A 504 -14.61 5.84 5.05
C ALA A 504 -15.86 5.63 4.19
N TYR A 505 -16.87 6.43 4.39
CA TYR A 505 -18.11 6.35 3.61
C TYR A 505 -17.90 6.80 2.17
N LEU A 506 -17.19 7.90 1.93
CA LEU A 506 -16.93 8.38 0.58
C LEU A 506 -16.11 7.37 -0.23
N CYS A 507 -15.06 6.78 0.36
CA CYS A 507 -14.28 5.70 -0.25
C CYS A 507 -15.16 4.50 -0.66
N ARG A 508 -16.06 4.09 0.25
CA ARG A 508 -17.02 3.02 -0.06
C ARG A 508 -18.01 3.42 -1.15
N CYS A 509 -18.48 4.66 -1.14
CA CYS A 509 -19.39 5.19 -2.17
C CYS A 509 -18.71 5.20 -3.55
N VAL A 510 -17.44 5.59 -3.65
CA VAL A 510 -16.66 5.47 -4.88
C VAL A 510 -16.63 4.01 -5.35
N SER A 511 -16.29 3.09 -4.46
CA SER A 511 -16.24 1.66 -4.81
C SER A 511 -17.60 1.10 -5.24
N LEU A 512 -18.69 1.48 -4.55
CA LEU A 512 -20.05 1.07 -4.91
C LEU A 512 -20.46 1.61 -6.29
N ARG A 513 -20.12 2.87 -6.60
CA ARG A 513 -20.34 3.48 -7.91
C ARG A 513 -19.61 2.71 -9.02
N GLU A 514 -18.42 2.22 -8.72
CA GLU A 514 -17.58 1.43 -9.65
C GLU A 514 -17.88 -0.08 -9.61
N GLY A 515 -19.01 -0.51 -9.03
CA GLY A 515 -19.51 -1.88 -9.12
C GLY A 515 -19.09 -2.81 -7.98
N PHE A 516 -18.50 -2.29 -6.89
CA PHE A 516 -18.36 -3.08 -5.67
C PHE A 516 -19.73 -3.43 -5.10
N HIS A 517 -19.93 -4.68 -4.74
CA HIS A 517 -21.17 -5.19 -4.14
C HIS A 517 -20.83 -5.98 -2.88
N PRO A 518 -21.13 -5.50 -1.67
CA PRO A 518 -20.77 -6.21 -0.44
C PRO A 518 -21.27 -7.64 -0.37
N ASP A 519 -22.50 -7.90 -0.84
CA ASP A 519 -23.08 -9.25 -0.85
C ASP A 519 -22.33 -10.25 -1.75
N LYS A 520 -21.66 -9.74 -2.81
CA LYS A 520 -20.92 -10.58 -3.78
C LYS A 520 -19.43 -10.61 -3.51
N HIS A 521 -18.90 -9.49 -3.03
CA HIS A 521 -17.46 -9.25 -2.95
C HIS A 521 -16.91 -9.28 -1.52
N SER A 522 -17.75 -9.54 -0.50
CA SER A 522 -17.27 -9.73 0.88
C SER A 522 -17.23 -11.22 1.23
N PHE A 523 -16.06 -11.84 1.03
CA PHE A 523 -15.83 -13.27 1.21
C PHE A 523 -14.44 -13.57 1.77
N LEU A 524 -14.28 -14.73 2.37
CA LEU A 524 -12.97 -15.37 2.59
C LEU A 524 -12.73 -16.44 1.51
N PRO A 525 -11.47 -16.83 1.26
CA PRO A 525 -11.16 -17.96 0.40
C PRO A 525 -11.95 -19.20 0.80
N GLN A 526 -12.38 -20.01 -0.17
CA GLN A 526 -13.22 -21.19 0.09
C GLN A 526 -12.57 -22.15 1.08
N ARG A 527 -11.26 -22.35 0.98
CA ARG A 527 -10.49 -23.20 1.90
C ARG A 527 -10.52 -22.74 3.36
N ALA A 528 -10.80 -21.45 3.63
CA ALA A 528 -10.98 -20.97 5.00
C ALA A 528 -12.17 -21.64 5.73
N PHE A 529 -13.12 -22.19 4.98
CA PHE A 529 -14.30 -22.89 5.49
C PHE A 529 -14.18 -24.40 5.43
N ASP A 530 -13.47 -24.93 4.45
CA ASP A 530 -13.53 -26.34 4.08
C ASP A 530 -12.22 -27.09 4.43
N GLU A 531 -11.13 -26.36 4.71
CA GLU A 531 -9.82 -26.93 5.08
C GLU A 531 -9.37 -26.42 6.45
N PRO A 532 -9.52 -27.25 7.52
CA PRO A 532 -9.01 -26.89 8.85
C PRO A 532 -7.48 -26.89 8.87
N ILE A 533 -6.89 -25.98 9.65
CA ILE A 533 -5.45 -25.97 9.93
C ILE A 533 -5.19 -26.27 11.39
N THR A 534 -4.06 -26.92 11.67
CA THR A 534 -3.60 -27.17 13.04
C THR A 534 -2.31 -26.41 13.27
N ASP A 535 -2.26 -25.57 14.32
CA ASP A 535 -1.08 -24.81 14.69
C ASP A 535 -0.06 -25.65 15.47
N LYS A 536 1.11 -25.09 15.74
CA LYS A 536 2.19 -25.75 16.49
C LYS A 536 1.83 -26.17 17.91
N TYR A 537 0.72 -25.69 18.45
CA TYR A 537 0.21 -26.04 19.78
C TYR A 537 -0.88 -27.12 19.71
N GLY A 538 -1.14 -27.70 18.55
CA GLY A 538 -2.17 -28.72 18.33
C GLY A 538 -3.60 -28.16 18.28
N ARG A 539 -3.79 -26.84 18.15
CA ARG A 539 -5.10 -26.22 18.07
C ARG A 539 -5.55 -26.20 16.62
N THR A 540 -6.79 -26.65 16.37
CA THR A 540 -7.37 -26.67 15.02
C THR A 540 -8.29 -25.48 14.80
N TRP A 541 -8.16 -24.85 13.64
CA TRP A 541 -8.86 -23.64 13.25
C TRP A 541 -9.53 -23.79 11.89
N VAL A 542 -10.78 -23.39 11.81
CA VAL A 542 -11.58 -23.30 10.59
C VAL A 542 -12.75 -22.36 10.84
N TRP A 543 -13.21 -21.67 9.82
CA TRP A 543 -14.44 -20.90 9.89
C TRP A 543 -15.65 -21.79 9.54
N THR A 544 -16.77 -21.64 10.27
CA THR A 544 -18.05 -22.04 9.72
C THR A 544 -18.62 -20.89 8.89
N ARG A 545 -19.40 -21.20 7.85
CA ARG A 545 -20.06 -20.15 7.05
C ARG A 545 -21.01 -19.30 7.90
N GLU A 546 -21.67 -19.91 8.87
CA GLU A 546 -22.56 -19.22 9.81
C GLU A 546 -21.81 -18.22 10.69
N ASP A 547 -20.67 -18.61 11.28
CA ASP A 547 -19.86 -17.72 12.12
C ASP A 547 -19.26 -16.57 11.31
N TRP A 548 -18.85 -16.84 10.07
CA TRP A 548 -18.38 -15.80 9.16
C TRP A 548 -19.49 -14.77 8.87
N GLU A 549 -20.68 -15.21 8.50
CA GLU A 549 -21.80 -14.29 8.20
C GLU A 549 -22.20 -13.47 9.42
N LYS A 550 -22.23 -14.07 10.62
CA LYS A 550 -22.46 -13.34 11.88
C LYS A 550 -21.37 -12.30 12.16
N ALA A 551 -20.10 -12.70 12.03
CA ALA A 551 -18.96 -11.83 12.27
C ALA A 551 -18.93 -10.67 11.26
N LYS A 552 -19.14 -10.95 9.97
CA LYS A 552 -19.21 -9.97 8.89
C LYS A 552 -20.33 -8.94 9.13
N LYS A 553 -21.54 -9.41 9.42
CA LYS A 553 -22.68 -8.53 9.73
C LYS A 553 -22.41 -7.64 10.95
N ARG A 554 -21.86 -8.24 12.01
CA ARG A 554 -21.49 -7.50 13.21
C ARG A 554 -20.42 -6.42 12.89
N HIS A 555 -19.42 -6.76 12.10
CA HIS A 555 -18.38 -5.84 11.67
C HIS A 555 -18.95 -4.65 10.88
N PHE A 556 -19.85 -4.92 9.93
CA PHE A 556 -20.51 -3.86 9.18
C PHE A 556 -21.28 -2.90 10.10
N VAL A 557 -22.08 -3.43 11.03
CA VAL A 557 -22.95 -2.62 11.88
C VAL A 557 -22.19 -1.94 13.01
N GLU A 558 -21.41 -2.70 13.78
CA GLU A 558 -20.80 -2.17 15.00
C GLU A 558 -19.50 -1.41 14.74
N THR A 559 -18.68 -1.87 13.78
CA THR A 559 -17.37 -1.25 13.52
C THR A 559 -17.46 -0.19 12.43
N LEU A 560 -18.01 -0.54 11.27
CA LEU A 560 -18.05 0.33 10.10
C LEU A 560 -19.28 1.27 10.06
N LYS A 561 -20.24 1.07 10.98
CA LYS A 561 -21.51 1.83 11.05
C LYS A 561 -22.34 1.79 9.76
N LEU A 562 -22.24 0.69 9.04
CA LEU A 562 -23.00 0.38 7.84
C LEU A 562 -24.26 -0.42 8.18
N SER A 563 -25.13 -0.64 7.20
CA SER A 563 -26.23 -1.64 7.34
C SER A 563 -25.68 -3.05 7.46
N GLY A 564 -26.53 -4.01 7.86
CA GLY A 564 -26.15 -5.42 7.91
C GLY A 564 -25.73 -6.01 6.55
N ARG A 565 -26.08 -5.37 5.44
CA ARG A 565 -25.62 -5.68 4.07
C ARG A 565 -24.28 -5.00 3.70
N GLY A 566 -23.72 -4.16 4.59
CA GLY A 566 -22.48 -3.41 4.30
C GLY A 566 -22.70 -2.17 3.43
N LEU A 567 -23.91 -1.66 3.35
CA LEU A 567 -24.28 -0.46 2.58
C LEU A 567 -24.36 0.77 3.48
N PRO A 568 -23.98 1.96 2.99
CA PRO A 568 -24.06 3.19 3.76
C PRO A 568 -25.52 3.58 4.06
N PRO A 569 -25.88 3.91 5.33
CA PRO A 569 -27.20 4.42 5.65
C PRO A 569 -27.41 5.85 5.14
N ARG A 570 -28.54 6.13 4.51
CA ARG A 570 -28.89 7.48 3.99
C ARG A 570 -28.84 8.57 5.07
N GLY A 571 -29.30 8.25 6.28
CA GLY A 571 -29.27 9.17 7.39
C GLY A 571 -27.85 9.59 7.76
N GLU A 572 -26.92 8.65 7.78
CA GLU A 572 -25.50 8.89 8.05
C GLU A 572 -24.82 9.68 6.92
N LEU A 573 -25.12 9.38 5.66
CA LEU A 573 -24.63 10.17 4.53
C LEU A 573 -25.03 11.63 4.64
N LYS A 574 -26.30 11.92 4.96
CA LYS A 574 -26.79 13.29 5.20
C LYS A 574 -26.11 13.93 6.41
N ARG A 575 -26.01 13.22 7.53
CA ARG A 575 -25.36 13.73 8.75
C ARG A 575 -23.89 14.13 8.50
N LEU A 576 -23.21 13.39 7.63
CA LEU A 576 -21.80 13.60 7.29
C LEU A 576 -21.58 14.56 6.11
N GLY A 577 -22.64 15.16 5.52
CA GLY A 577 -22.53 16.06 4.38
C GLY A 577 -22.10 15.35 3.08
N LEU A 578 -22.57 14.11 2.91
CA LEU A 578 -22.35 13.27 1.72
C LEU A 578 -23.64 13.01 0.93
N GLU A 579 -24.66 13.85 1.09
CA GLU A 579 -25.95 13.70 0.40
C GLU A 579 -25.83 13.72 -1.12
N PHE A 580 -24.78 14.32 -1.68
CA PHE A 580 -24.53 14.40 -3.12
C PHE A 580 -24.28 13.02 -3.77
N VAL A 581 -23.90 11.99 -2.98
CA VAL A 581 -23.71 10.64 -3.51
C VAL A 581 -25.04 9.88 -3.68
N ILE A 582 -26.10 10.29 -2.97
CA ILE A 582 -27.38 9.57 -2.91
C ILE A 582 -28.04 9.43 -4.30
N PRO A 583 -28.18 10.49 -5.12
CA PRO A 583 -28.81 10.37 -6.43
C PRO A 583 -28.11 9.40 -7.38
N VAL A 584 -26.81 9.18 -7.20
CA VAL A 584 -26.00 8.26 -8.02
C VAL A 584 -26.15 6.81 -7.54
N LEU A 585 -26.14 6.60 -6.22
CA LEU A 585 -26.11 5.25 -5.63
C LEU A 585 -27.51 4.63 -5.43
N GLU A 586 -28.55 5.44 -5.31
CA GLU A 586 -29.92 4.98 -5.08
C GLU A 586 -30.46 4.10 -6.22
N PRO A 587 -30.30 4.47 -7.51
CA PRO A 587 -30.73 3.61 -8.62
C PRO A 587 -29.97 2.28 -8.72
N MET A 588 -28.81 2.19 -8.05
CA MET A 588 -27.93 1.01 -8.04
C MET A 588 -28.24 0.03 -6.91
N ASP A 589 -29.28 0.27 -6.07
CA ASP A 589 -29.55 -0.47 -4.82
C ASP A 589 -28.31 -0.52 -3.88
N ALA A 590 -27.51 0.55 -3.90
CA ALA A 590 -26.24 0.63 -3.18
C ALA A 590 -26.34 1.43 -1.85
N LEU A 591 -27.55 1.68 -1.37
CA LEU A 591 -27.84 2.38 -0.10
C LEU A 591 -28.78 1.58 0.79
N SER A 592 -28.80 1.92 2.10
CA SER A 592 -29.74 1.38 3.08
C SER A 592 -30.49 2.46 3.83
#